data_965f6f170cce16cf7db5b993e5134216
#
_entry.id   965f6f170cce16cf7db5b993e5134216
#
_cell.length_a   1.000
_cell.length_b   1.000
_cell.length_c   1.000
_cell.angle_alpha   90.00
_cell.angle_beta   90.00
_cell.angle_gamma   90.00
#
_symmetry.space_group_name_H-M   'P 1'
#
loop_
_entity.id
_entity.type
_entity.pdbx_description
1 polymer ?
#
loop_
_entity_poly.entity_id
_entity_poly.type
_entity_poly.pdbx_seq_one_letter_code
_entity_poly.pdbx_strand_id
1 'polypeptide(L)'
;MNEHVDFERLVAGHIAEEGATPPSDAFYDELFSRAGGSGQRPEWLALIKEPPMRTNNHLAVGSPTVRVMAILVATMLLALALAVAGAGAQQLLASNGPIVVAADGSGDFATIGEAVAAADDGDLVKVRPGTYVEAVVIDGDISLEGDGEREDVIIRAPDDGPEWDTKFPFIGDKPYAVVLAGSDASVSGLTLSGEDSRLFLDGGTATVTDMLFDEVGTPPASAGTAIARAIVVTGGADADIVDNEFVGGNGINVFEYSVARIEGNHFVVGGIYGDYGDGTTIRDNIFSEAAPMAIRFGEPADVLVEGNRIEDREVAINTINGLGPAVIRGNDIRGAEMTAISADSSTGQVIDNVIADSNLGISWSGDGGLVAGNTINGGATGIIVGAGTST
;
A
#
# COMPACT_ATOMS: atom_id res chain seq x y z
N MET A 1 29.03 -17.78 -28.09
CA MET A 1 30.19 -17.52 -27.21
C MET A 1 30.69 -16.07 -27.32
N ASN A 2 30.06 -15.20 -28.11
CA ASN A 2 30.47 -13.79 -28.28
C ASN A 2 29.54 -12.76 -27.59
N GLU A 3 28.30 -13.09 -27.30
CA GLU A 3 27.36 -12.15 -26.68
C GLU A 3 27.61 -11.89 -25.18
N HIS A 4 28.17 -12.89 -24.48
CA HIS A 4 28.49 -12.78 -23.06
C HIS A 4 29.61 -11.79 -22.76
N VAL A 5 30.61 -11.75 -23.65
CA VAL A 5 31.82 -10.89 -23.51
C VAL A 5 31.48 -9.42 -23.79
N ASP A 6 30.49 -9.13 -24.64
CA ASP A 6 30.09 -7.79 -24.97
C ASP A 6 29.26 -7.16 -23.87
N PHE A 7 28.40 -7.92 -23.19
CA PHE A 7 27.59 -7.45 -22.07
C PHE A 7 28.45 -7.11 -20.84
N GLU A 8 29.39 -7.97 -20.48
CA GLU A 8 30.33 -7.71 -19.39
C GLU A 8 31.17 -6.45 -19.61
N ARG A 9 31.60 -6.18 -20.84
CA ARG A 9 32.32 -4.95 -21.19
C ARG A 9 31.47 -3.70 -21.08
N LEU A 10 30.21 -3.82 -21.43
CA LEU A 10 29.26 -2.69 -21.40
C LEU A 10 28.89 -2.30 -19.95
N VAL A 11 28.68 -3.30 -19.08
CA VAL A 11 28.42 -3.10 -17.66
C VAL A 11 29.67 -2.58 -16.93
N ALA A 12 30.84 -3.15 -17.20
CA ALA A 12 32.11 -2.69 -16.61
C ALA A 12 32.47 -1.27 -17.05
N GLY A 13 32.13 -0.87 -18.29
CA GLY A 13 32.30 0.48 -18.79
C GLY A 13 31.43 1.50 -18.05
N HIS A 14 30.17 1.15 -17.80
CA HIS A 14 29.22 2.03 -17.13
C HIS A 14 29.57 2.24 -15.64
N ILE A 15 29.96 1.16 -14.95
CA ILE A 15 30.40 1.23 -13.54
C ILE A 15 31.70 2.01 -13.38
N ALA A 16 32.60 1.96 -14.37
CA ALA A 16 33.85 2.71 -14.34
C ALA A 16 33.64 4.23 -14.55
N GLU A 17 32.58 4.65 -15.27
CA GLU A 17 32.21 6.05 -15.43
C GLU A 17 31.63 6.67 -14.15
N GLU A 18 30.94 5.86 -13.30
CA GLU A 18 30.34 6.34 -12.06
C GLU A 18 31.28 6.26 -10.83
N GLY A 19 32.52 5.77 -11.00
CA GLY A 19 33.51 5.72 -9.91
C GLY A 19 33.28 4.63 -8.87
N ALA A 20 32.34 3.71 -9.10
CA ALA A 20 32.06 2.58 -8.21
C ALA A 20 33.06 1.44 -8.41
N THR A 21 33.36 0.69 -7.35
CA THR A 21 34.21 -0.50 -7.44
C THR A 21 33.47 -1.59 -8.21
N PRO A 22 34.08 -2.20 -9.25
CA PRO A 22 33.38 -3.24 -10.02
C PRO A 22 33.03 -4.44 -9.12
N PRO A 23 31.83 -5.03 -9.33
CA PRO A 23 31.41 -6.22 -8.58
C PRO A 23 32.38 -7.40 -8.74
N SER A 24 32.45 -8.26 -7.74
CA SER A 24 33.31 -9.45 -7.78
C SER A 24 32.78 -10.51 -8.75
N ASP A 25 33.68 -11.36 -9.27
CA ASP A 25 33.31 -12.49 -10.16
C ASP A 25 32.21 -13.36 -9.51
N ALA A 26 32.21 -13.52 -8.19
CA ALA A 26 31.19 -14.26 -7.46
C ALA A 26 29.78 -13.64 -7.56
N PHE A 27 29.68 -12.33 -7.71
CA PHE A 27 28.40 -11.64 -7.91
C PHE A 27 27.82 -11.95 -9.31
N TYR A 28 28.67 -12.00 -10.33
CA TYR A 28 28.22 -12.37 -11.66
C TYR A 28 27.79 -13.83 -11.74
N ASP A 29 28.51 -14.74 -11.09
CA ASP A 29 28.14 -16.15 -11.03
C ASP A 29 26.79 -16.38 -10.34
N GLU A 30 26.47 -15.62 -9.29
CA GLU A 30 25.18 -15.69 -8.62
C GLU A 30 24.05 -15.12 -9.50
N LEU A 31 24.27 -14.00 -10.19
CA LEU A 31 23.32 -13.41 -11.13
C LEU A 31 22.98 -14.36 -12.29
N PHE A 32 23.99 -14.97 -12.87
CA PHE A 32 23.80 -15.91 -13.98
C PHE A 32 23.16 -17.23 -13.52
N SER A 33 23.44 -17.69 -12.32
CA SER A 33 22.77 -18.87 -11.77
C SER A 33 21.27 -18.65 -11.55
N ARG A 34 20.87 -17.45 -11.14
CA ARG A 34 19.45 -17.06 -11.01
C ARG A 34 18.78 -16.84 -12.36
N ALA A 35 19.48 -16.26 -13.33
CA ALA A 35 18.95 -16.05 -14.68
C ALA A 35 18.77 -17.36 -15.46
N GLY A 36 19.59 -18.36 -15.21
CA GLY A 36 19.50 -19.69 -15.83
C GLY A 36 18.30 -20.52 -15.38
N GLY A 37 17.61 -20.11 -14.31
CA GLY A 37 16.39 -20.74 -13.80
C GLY A 37 15.09 -20.24 -14.45
N SER A 38 15.12 -19.14 -15.22
CA SER A 38 13.97 -18.68 -15.98
C SER A 38 13.81 -19.53 -17.24
N GLY A 39 12.87 -20.45 -17.21
CA GLY A 39 12.62 -21.40 -18.29
C GLY A 39 12.47 -20.69 -19.63
N GLN A 40 13.32 -21.09 -20.60
CA GLN A 40 13.16 -20.68 -21.99
C GLN A 40 11.74 -21.04 -22.45
N ARG A 41 11.07 -20.10 -23.10
CA ARG A 41 9.75 -20.35 -23.69
C ARG A 41 9.84 -21.55 -24.62
N PRO A 42 8.96 -22.54 -24.53
CA PRO A 42 9.02 -23.72 -25.36
C PRO A 42 8.94 -23.34 -26.84
N GLU A 43 9.77 -23.98 -27.68
CA GLU A 43 9.93 -23.69 -29.13
C GLU A 43 8.61 -23.71 -29.92
N TRP A 44 7.58 -24.40 -29.44
CA TRP A 44 6.27 -24.45 -30.11
C TRP A 44 5.54 -23.08 -30.14
N LEU A 45 5.87 -22.15 -29.23
CA LEU A 45 5.32 -20.78 -29.23
C LEU A 45 5.89 -19.89 -30.34
N ALA A 46 7.04 -20.23 -30.89
CA ALA A 46 7.63 -19.53 -32.03
C ALA A 46 6.86 -19.81 -33.34
N LEU A 47 6.22 -20.98 -33.44
CA LEU A 47 5.45 -21.40 -34.62
C LEU A 47 4.12 -20.66 -34.81
N ILE A 48 3.63 -19.96 -33.81
CA ILE A 48 2.34 -19.25 -33.84
C ILE A 48 2.45 -17.83 -34.42
N LYS A 49 3.65 -17.26 -34.47
CA LYS A 49 3.87 -15.84 -34.83
C LYS A 49 4.44 -15.56 -36.20
N GLU A 50 4.92 -16.58 -36.92
CA GLU A 50 5.43 -16.39 -38.28
C GLU A 50 4.40 -16.88 -39.32
N PRO A 51 3.92 -16.03 -40.26
CA PRO A 51 3.10 -16.49 -41.34
C PRO A 51 3.96 -17.42 -42.22
N PRO A 52 3.47 -18.63 -42.63
CA PRO A 52 4.23 -19.53 -43.45
C PRO A 52 4.55 -18.88 -44.79
N MET A 53 5.83 -18.84 -45.16
CA MET A 53 6.25 -18.48 -46.50
C MET A 53 5.53 -19.38 -47.51
N ARG A 54 4.89 -18.76 -48.49
CA ARG A 54 4.23 -19.45 -49.59
C ARG A 54 5.24 -20.32 -50.34
N THR A 55 5.32 -21.60 -50.03
CA THR A 55 5.81 -22.62 -50.96
C THR A 55 4.57 -23.19 -51.65
N ASN A 56 4.49 -23.00 -52.99
CA ASN A 56 3.49 -23.60 -53.83
C ASN A 56 3.71 -25.13 -53.90
N ASN A 57 3.23 -25.85 -52.90
CA ASN A 57 3.03 -27.29 -53.03
C ASN A 57 1.54 -27.57 -52.88
N HIS A 58 0.95 -27.94 -54.02
CA HIS A 58 -0.40 -28.48 -54.09
C HIS A 58 -0.45 -29.80 -53.30
N LEU A 59 -0.78 -29.76 -52.03
CA LEU A 59 -1.22 -30.96 -51.32
C LEU A 59 -2.62 -31.30 -51.85
N ALA A 60 -2.66 -32.31 -52.73
CA ALA A 60 -3.89 -32.92 -53.19
C ALA A 60 -4.60 -33.58 -52.00
N VAL A 61 -5.50 -32.86 -51.33
CA VAL A 61 -6.45 -33.41 -50.34
C VAL A 61 -7.48 -34.23 -51.12
N GLY A 62 -7.09 -35.46 -51.43
CA GLY A 62 -7.72 -36.25 -52.49
C GLY A 62 -8.54 -37.47 -52.10
N SER A 63 -8.81 -37.75 -50.82
CA SER A 63 -9.77 -38.81 -50.52
C SER A 63 -10.85 -38.30 -49.55
N PRO A 64 -12.12 -38.68 -49.75
CA PRO A 64 -13.20 -38.29 -48.84
C PRO A 64 -12.99 -38.74 -47.42
N THR A 65 -12.23 -39.81 -47.21
CA THR A 65 -11.84 -40.32 -45.88
C THR A 65 -10.91 -39.40 -45.12
N VAL A 66 -9.93 -38.77 -45.79
CA VAL A 66 -9.01 -37.80 -45.16
C VAL A 66 -9.75 -36.52 -44.77
N ARG A 67 -10.69 -36.06 -45.56
CA ARG A 67 -11.55 -34.90 -45.23
C ARG A 67 -12.44 -35.18 -44.02
N VAL A 68 -13.05 -36.36 -43.97
CA VAL A 68 -13.89 -36.79 -42.84
C VAL A 68 -13.04 -36.91 -41.57
N MET A 69 -11.85 -37.50 -41.64
CA MET A 69 -10.92 -37.58 -40.50
C MET A 69 -10.46 -36.18 -40.02
N ALA A 70 -10.12 -35.27 -40.94
CA ALA A 70 -9.73 -33.90 -40.58
C ALA A 70 -10.87 -33.12 -39.91
N ILE A 71 -12.13 -33.30 -40.38
CA ILE A 71 -13.32 -32.71 -39.77
C ILE A 71 -13.56 -33.32 -38.37
N LEU A 72 -13.43 -34.64 -38.21
CA LEU A 72 -13.61 -35.31 -36.92
C LEU A 72 -12.54 -34.89 -35.92
N VAL A 73 -11.27 -34.74 -36.32
CA VAL A 73 -10.23 -34.23 -35.48
C VAL A 73 -10.46 -32.76 -35.09
N ALA A 74 -10.86 -31.93 -36.04
CA ALA A 74 -11.19 -30.53 -35.79
C ALA A 74 -12.41 -30.37 -34.86
N THR A 75 -13.47 -31.18 -35.03
CA THR A 75 -14.62 -31.18 -34.13
C THR A 75 -14.29 -31.71 -32.75
N MET A 76 -13.41 -32.73 -32.65
CA MET A 76 -12.95 -33.25 -31.38
C MET A 76 -12.07 -32.24 -30.62
N LEU A 77 -11.19 -31.54 -31.32
CA LEU A 77 -10.38 -30.46 -30.74
C LEU A 77 -11.22 -29.26 -30.31
N LEU A 78 -12.25 -28.92 -31.11
CA LEU A 78 -13.20 -27.87 -30.75
C LEU A 78 -14.05 -28.26 -29.54
N ALA A 79 -14.51 -29.52 -29.48
CA ALA A 79 -15.25 -30.04 -28.33
C ALA A 79 -14.38 -30.10 -27.06
N LEU A 80 -13.08 -30.46 -27.19
CA LEU A 80 -12.14 -30.44 -26.11
C LEU A 80 -11.86 -29.00 -25.64
N ALA A 81 -11.69 -28.05 -26.57
CA ALA A 81 -11.51 -26.64 -26.27
C ALA A 81 -12.75 -26.04 -25.58
N LEU A 82 -13.94 -26.42 -26.01
CA LEU A 82 -15.21 -26.02 -25.37
C LEU A 82 -15.40 -26.69 -24.00
N ALA A 83 -14.96 -27.93 -23.82
CA ALA A 83 -14.98 -28.61 -22.52
C ALA A 83 -14.00 -27.97 -21.51
N VAL A 84 -12.79 -27.61 -21.95
CA VAL A 84 -11.81 -26.90 -21.14
C VAL A 84 -12.26 -25.46 -20.83
N ALA A 85 -12.82 -24.78 -21.83
CA ALA A 85 -13.40 -23.45 -21.62
C ALA A 85 -14.66 -23.50 -20.73
N GLY A 86 -15.48 -24.56 -20.86
CA GLY A 86 -16.65 -24.80 -20.01
C GLY A 86 -16.28 -25.15 -18.57
N ALA A 87 -15.22 -25.94 -18.35
CA ALA A 87 -14.72 -26.25 -17.01
C ALA A 87 -14.08 -25.00 -16.36
N GLY A 88 -13.34 -24.22 -17.14
CA GLY A 88 -12.80 -22.93 -16.67
C GLY A 88 -13.90 -21.89 -16.41
N ALA A 89 -14.94 -21.86 -17.26
CA ALA A 89 -16.10 -20.98 -17.04
C ALA A 89 -16.99 -21.46 -15.87
N GLN A 90 -17.06 -22.75 -15.60
CA GLN A 90 -17.77 -23.26 -14.42
C GLN A 90 -17.00 -22.99 -13.13
N GLN A 91 -15.66 -22.95 -13.17
CA GLN A 91 -14.84 -22.54 -12.04
C GLN A 91 -14.90 -21.00 -11.82
N LEU A 92 -15.05 -20.22 -12.90
CA LEU A 92 -15.32 -18.77 -12.85
C LEU A 92 -16.80 -18.45 -12.50
N LEU A 93 -17.73 -19.41 -12.66
CA LEU A 93 -19.14 -19.26 -12.32
C LEU A 93 -19.53 -20.01 -11.04
N ALA A 94 -18.64 -20.81 -10.48
CA ALA A 94 -18.71 -21.35 -9.13
C ALA A 94 -17.98 -20.40 -8.14
N SER A 95 -18.15 -19.08 -8.30
CA SER A 95 -18.11 -18.22 -7.14
C SER A 95 -19.31 -18.63 -6.29
N ASN A 96 -19.11 -19.41 -5.28
CA ASN A 96 -20.03 -19.42 -4.15
C ASN A 96 -20.34 -17.95 -3.88
N GLY A 97 -21.62 -17.57 -3.72
CA GLY A 97 -21.96 -16.18 -3.39
C GLY A 97 -21.14 -15.74 -2.18
N PRO A 98 -21.14 -14.45 -1.85
CA PRO A 98 -20.37 -13.97 -0.71
C PRO A 98 -20.73 -14.78 0.55
N ILE A 99 -19.72 -15.08 1.34
CA ILE A 99 -19.92 -15.68 2.68
C ILE A 99 -20.53 -14.59 3.56
N VAL A 100 -21.69 -14.85 4.11
CA VAL A 100 -22.44 -13.84 4.88
C VAL A 100 -22.28 -14.06 6.37
N VAL A 101 -21.81 -13.03 7.08
CA VAL A 101 -21.73 -13.00 8.54
C VAL A 101 -22.88 -12.18 9.10
N ALA A 102 -23.58 -12.74 10.10
CA ALA A 102 -24.64 -12.03 10.83
C ALA A 102 -24.66 -12.45 12.31
N ALA A 103 -24.49 -11.50 13.21
CA ALA A 103 -24.43 -11.76 14.66
C ALA A 103 -25.72 -12.40 15.23
N ASP A 104 -26.84 -12.21 14.55
CA ASP A 104 -28.13 -12.82 14.92
C ASP A 104 -28.31 -14.26 14.43
N GLY A 105 -27.32 -14.81 13.73
CA GLY A 105 -27.34 -16.16 13.16
C GLY A 105 -28.13 -16.29 11.86
N SER A 106 -28.53 -15.20 11.22
CA SER A 106 -29.22 -15.22 9.92
C SER A 106 -28.29 -15.30 8.70
N GLY A 107 -26.97 -15.25 8.92
CA GLY A 107 -25.91 -15.47 7.93
C GLY A 107 -25.43 -16.92 7.87
N ASP A 108 -24.39 -17.15 7.08
CA ASP A 108 -23.70 -18.44 7.01
C ASP A 108 -22.89 -18.69 8.30
N PHE A 109 -22.36 -17.61 8.88
CA PHE A 109 -21.62 -17.62 10.15
C PHE A 109 -22.13 -16.52 11.09
N ALA A 110 -21.95 -16.74 12.38
CA ALA A 110 -22.30 -15.76 13.41
C ALA A 110 -21.12 -14.84 13.76
N THR A 111 -19.88 -15.24 13.45
CA THR A 111 -18.65 -14.51 13.72
C THR A 111 -17.84 -14.32 12.44
N ILE A 112 -17.06 -13.21 12.41
CA ILE A 112 -16.18 -12.90 11.26
C ILE A 112 -15.04 -13.91 11.23
N GLY A 113 -14.45 -14.25 12.38
CA GLY A 113 -13.36 -15.20 12.48
C GLY A 113 -13.70 -16.58 11.93
N GLU A 114 -14.94 -17.10 12.17
CA GLU A 114 -15.39 -18.37 11.59
C GLU A 114 -15.55 -18.27 10.07
N ALA A 115 -16.07 -17.16 9.56
CA ALA A 115 -16.23 -16.92 8.13
C ALA A 115 -14.88 -16.85 7.40
N VAL A 116 -13.92 -16.08 7.93
CA VAL A 116 -12.57 -15.98 7.40
C VAL A 116 -11.84 -17.32 7.42
N ALA A 117 -11.99 -18.10 8.51
CA ALA A 117 -11.39 -19.44 8.59
C ALA A 117 -11.99 -20.46 7.61
N ALA A 118 -13.19 -20.21 7.09
CA ALA A 118 -13.85 -21.05 6.11
C ALA A 118 -13.71 -20.56 4.67
N ALA A 119 -13.21 -19.33 4.46
CA ALA A 119 -13.02 -18.73 3.15
C ALA A 119 -11.78 -19.29 2.45
N ASP A 120 -11.86 -19.39 1.14
CA ASP A 120 -10.75 -19.68 0.26
C ASP A 120 -10.20 -18.35 -0.36
N ASP A 121 -8.98 -18.39 -0.91
CA ASP A 121 -8.38 -17.24 -1.61
C ASP A 121 -9.31 -16.72 -2.74
N GLY A 122 -9.56 -15.42 -2.73
CA GLY A 122 -10.45 -14.73 -3.65
C GLY A 122 -11.91 -14.64 -3.17
N ASP A 123 -12.23 -15.17 -2.00
CA ASP A 123 -13.58 -15.09 -1.45
C ASP A 123 -13.90 -13.71 -0.88
N LEU A 124 -15.20 -13.38 -0.94
CA LEU A 124 -15.77 -12.17 -0.34
C LEU A 124 -16.57 -12.55 0.91
N VAL A 125 -16.16 -12.00 2.05
CA VAL A 125 -16.88 -12.10 3.32
C VAL A 125 -17.68 -10.81 3.55
N LYS A 126 -19.01 -10.90 3.53
CA LYS A 126 -19.92 -9.79 3.80
C LYS A 126 -20.42 -9.80 5.23
N VAL A 127 -20.23 -8.69 5.92
CA VAL A 127 -20.58 -8.53 7.34
C VAL A 127 -21.83 -7.67 7.45
N ARG A 128 -22.94 -8.25 7.91
CA ARG A 128 -24.19 -7.53 8.14
C ARG A 128 -24.10 -6.57 9.32
N PRO A 129 -24.99 -5.55 9.39
CA PRO A 129 -25.07 -4.66 10.52
C PRO A 129 -25.08 -5.37 11.87
N GLY A 130 -24.25 -4.91 12.79
CA GLY A 130 -24.06 -5.48 14.12
C GLY A 130 -22.77 -5.05 14.77
N THR A 131 -22.58 -5.39 16.03
CA THR A 131 -21.31 -5.19 16.73
C THR A 131 -20.64 -6.54 16.97
N TYR A 132 -19.46 -6.70 16.44
CA TYR A 132 -18.62 -7.91 16.50
C TYR A 132 -17.44 -7.65 17.43
N VAL A 133 -17.39 -8.35 18.57
CA VAL A 133 -16.29 -8.22 19.53
C VAL A 133 -15.35 -9.38 19.30
N GLU A 134 -14.38 -9.20 18.40
CA GLU A 134 -13.45 -10.25 17.97
C GLU A 134 -12.12 -9.65 17.51
N ALA A 135 -11.09 -10.52 17.48
CA ALA A 135 -9.80 -10.25 16.87
C ALA A 135 -9.66 -11.18 15.65
N VAL A 136 -9.63 -10.59 14.47
CA VAL A 136 -9.65 -11.31 13.19
C VAL A 136 -8.30 -11.22 12.51
N VAL A 137 -7.76 -12.35 12.06
CA VAL A 137 -6.54 -12.41 11.23
C VAL A 137 -6.92 -12.95 9.86
N ILE A 138 -6.63 -12.17 8.84
CA ILE A 138 -6.82 -12.51 7.43
C ILE A 138 -5.43 -12.76 6.85
N ASP A 139 -5.08 -14.03 6.63
CA ASP A 139 -3.78 -14.49 6.12
C ASP A 139 -3.86 -15.00 4.67
N GLY A 140 -5.07 -14.96 4.06
CA GLY A 140 -5.36 -15.29 2.67
C GLY A 140 -5.74 -14.06 1.84
N ASP A 141 -5.94 -14.27 0.54
CA ASP A 141 -6.47 -13.29 -0.41
C ASP A 141 -8.00 -13.17 -0.24
N ILE A 142 -8.43 -12.53 0.85
CA ILE A 142 -9.84 -12.43 1.25
C ILE A 142 -10.25 -10.96 1.31
N SER A 143 -11.46 -10.68 0.81
CA SER A 143 -12.10 -9.37 0.93
C SER A 143 -13.13 -9.39 2.07
N LEU A 144 -12.98 -8.50 3.05
CA LEU A 144 -13.93 -8.28 4.14
C LEU A 144 -14.71 -6.99 3.88
N GLU A 145 -16.01 -7.07 3.66
CA GLU A 145 -16.86 -5.92 3.29
C GLU A 145 -18.08 -5.79 4.21
N GLY A 146 -18.36 -4.59 4.68
CA GLY A 146 -19.61 -4.26 5.36
C GLY A 146 -20.82 -4.37 4.41
N ASP A 147 -21.91 -5.02 4.84
CA ASP A 147 -23.14 -5.17 4.08
C ASP A 147 -24.22 -4.21 4.64
N GLY A 148 -23.93 -2.90 4.65
CA GLY A 148 -24.78 -1.85 5.17
C GLY A 148 -24.08 -0.50 5.21
N GLU A 149 -24.64 0.46 5.95
CA GLU A 149 -23.93 1.69 6.25
C GLU A 149 -22.75 1.34 7.19
N ARG A 150 -21.57 1.89 6.93
CA ARG A 150 -20.36 1.53 7.69
C ARG A 150 -20.48 1.77 9.20
N GLU A 151 -21.26 2.75 9.61
CA GLU A 151 -21.54 3.08 11.02
C GLU A 151 -22.36 2.01 11.74
N ASP A 152 -23.04 1.14 11.00
CA ASP A 152 -23.86 0.05 11.53
C ASP A 152 -23.11 -1.28 11.60
N VAL A 153 -21.95 -1.42 10.94
CA VAL A 153 -21.11 -2.61 10.92
C VAL A 153 -19.85 -2.37 11.74
N ILE A 154 -19.85 -2.75 13.00
CA ILE A 154 -18.82 -2.36 13.96
C ILE A 154 -18.01 -3.57 14.42
N ILE A 155 -16.68 -3.49 14.29
CA ILE A 155 -15.76 -4.47 14.86
C ILE A 155 -14.99 -3.81 16.02
N ARG A 156 -14.88 -4.52 17.13
CA ARG A 156 -14.14 -4.09 18.32
C ARG A 156 -13.21 -5.20 18.79
N ALA A 157 -12.01 -4.84 19.18
CA ALA A 157 -11.12 -5.78 19.86
C ALA A 157 -11.75 -6.23 21.21
N PRO A 158 -11.58 -7.49 21.61
CA PRO A 158 -11.93 -7.92 22.96
C PRO A 158 -11.05 -7.21 24.02
N ASP A 159 -11.58 -6.91 25.19
CA ASP A 159 -10.86 -6.20 26.26
C ASP A 159 -9.56 -6.92 26.70
N ASP A 160 -9.57 -8.26 26.73
CA ASP A 160 -8.41 -9.11 27.00
C ASP A 160 -8.01 -9.87 25.72
N GLY A 161 -8.08 -9.20 24.56
CA GLY A 161 -7.79 -9.80 23.25
C GLY A 161 -6.31 -10.11 23.04
N PRO A 162 -6.01 -10.86 21.97
CA PRO A 162 -4.64 -11.15 21.59
C PRO A 162 -3.92 -9.87 21.14
N GLU A 163 -2.60 -9.88 21.29
CA GLU A 163 -1.72 -8.83 20.78
C GLU A 163 -1.01 -9.31 19.52
N TRP A 164 -0.82 -8.41 18.53
CA TRP A 164 -0.04 -8.69 17.35
C TRP A 164 1.43 -8.36 17.59
N ASP A 165 2.30 -9.34 17.36
CA ASP A 165 3.77 -9.17 17.41
C ASP A 165 4.23 -8.50 16.12
N THR A 166 4.42 -7.20 16.16
CA THR A 166 4.90 -6.42 15.01
C THR A 166 6.38 -6.66 14.71
N LYS A 167 7.11 -7.38 15.58
CA LYS A 167 8.58 -7.54 15.54
C LYS A 167 9.36 -6.22 15.56
N PHE A 168 8.66 -5.10 15.65
CA PHE A 168 9.25 -3.76 15.67
C PHE A 168 9.36 -3.23 17.11
N PRO A 169 10.59 -3.06 17.66
CA PRO A 169 10.80 -2.81 19.08
C PRO A 169 10.13 -1.54 19.62
N PHE A 170 9.87 -0.55 18.74
CA PHE A 170 9.25 0.72 19.12
C PHE A 170 7.73 0.68 19.11
N ILE A 171 7.12 -0.30 18.44
CA ILE A 171 5.68 -0.50 18.45
C ILE A 171 5.32 -1.45 19.59
N GLY A 172 6.06 -2.56 19.72
CA GLY A 172 5.79 -3.67 20.64
C GLY A 172 4.47 -4.38 20.30
N ASP A 173 4.17 -5.38 21.08
CA ASP A 173 2.91 -6.11 20.95
C ASP A 173 1.73 -5.21 21.30
N LYS A 174 0.69 -5.24 20.48
CA LYS A 174 -0.50 -4.40 20.66
C LYS A 174 -1.78 -5.16 20.35
N PRO A 175 -2.85 -4.91 21.12
CA PRO A 175 -4.18 -5.41 20.78
C PRO A 175 -4.63 -4.96 19.39
N TYR A 176 -5.47 -5.77 18.76
CA TYR A 176 -6.01 -5.51 17.43
C TYR A 176 -7.45 -5.99 17.28
N ALA A 177 -8.17 -5.40 16.32
CA ALA A 177 -9.44 -5.93 15.84
C ALA A 177 -9.25 -6.71 14.53
N VAL A 178 -8.42 -6.21 13.61
CA VAL A 178 -8.17 -6.85 12.33
C VAL A 178 -6.68 -6.82 12.00
N VAL A 179 -6.17 -7.92 11.46
CA VAL A 179 -4.83 -8.02 10.85
C VAL A 179 -4.96 -8.54 9.44
N LEU A 180 -4.37 -7.84 8.47
CA LEU A 180 -4.15 -8.33 7.11
C LEU A 180 -2.69 -8.77 7.02
N ALA A 181 -2.45 -10.08 6.92
CA ALA A 181 -1.12 -10.67 7.05
C ALA A 181 -0.68 -11.39 5.77
N GLY A 182 0.18 -10.76 5.00
CA GLY A 182 1.00 -11.42 3.98
C GLY A 182 0.32 -11.80 2.67
N SER A 183 -0.84 -11.23 2.33
CA SER A 183 -1.60 -11.55 1.11
C SER A 183 -2.27 -10.32 0.51
N ASP A 184 -2.93 -10.49 -0.64
CA ASP A 184 -3.73 -9.46 -1.29
C ASP A 184 -5.12 -9.37 -0.61
N ALA A 185 -5.15 -8.89 0.63
CA ALA A 185 -6.39 -8.76 1.40
C ALA A 185 -6.99 -7.36 1.33
N SER A 186 -8.31 -7.28 1.50
CA SER A 186 -8.99 -5.98 1.56
C SER A 186 -10.00 -5.90 2.69
N VAL A 187 -10.19 -4.68 3.20
CA VAL A 187 -11.25 -4.37 4.18
C VAL A 187 -11.95 -3.08 3.80
N SER A 188 -13.29 -3.08 3.81
CA SER A 188 -14.07 -1.92 3.40
C SER A 188 -15.45 -1.83 4.05
N GLY A 189 -15.99 -0.59 4.10
CA GLY A 189 -17.39 -0.33 4.43
C GLY A 189 -17.78 -0.72 5.85
N LEU A 190 -16.87 -0.60 6.83
CA LEU A 190 -17.15 -0.93 8.23
C LEU A 190 -16.44 0.01 9.21
N THR A 191 -16.80 -0.06 10.47
CA THR A 191 -16.22 0.74 11.55
C THR A 191 -15.34 -0.12 12.45
N LEU A 192 -14.11 0.34 12.71
CA LEU A 192 -13.34 -0.11 13.86
C LEU A 192 -13.54 0.87 15.00
N SER A 193 -13.98 0.42 16.17
CA SER A 193 -14.29 1.29 17.32
C SER A 193 -13.63 0.82 18.60
N GLY A 194 -13.13 1.77 19.38
CA GLY A 194 -12.50 1.56 20.68
C GLY A 194 -10.96 1.55 20.62
N GLU A 195 -10.34 1.91 21.75
CA GLU A 195 -8.89 2.18 21.87
C GLU A 195 -8.00 1.06 21.31
N ASP A 196 -8.35 -0.19 21.56
CA ASP A 196 -7.54 -1.36 21.19
C ASP A 196 -7.91 -1.99 19.83
N SER A 197 -8.88 -1.41 19.12
CA SER A 197 -9.41 -1.94 17.87
C SER A 197 -8.56 -1.55 16.65
N ARG A 198 -7.26 -1.82 16.68
CA ARG A 198 -6.30 -1.45 15.62
C ARG A 198 -6.42 -2.35 14.40
N LEU A 199 -6.05 -1.78 13.25
CA LEU A 199 -5.83 -2.51 11.99
C LEU A 199 -4.33 -2.62 11.73
N PHE A 200 -3.83 -3.85 11.61
CA PHE A 200 -2.45 -4.11 11.18
C PHE A 200 -2.43 -4.57 9.73
N LEU A 201 -1.52 -4.03 8.95
CA LEU A 201 -1.16 -4.45 7.60
C LEU A 201 0.28 -4.95 7.68
N ASP A 202 0.46 -6.28 7.77
CA ASP A 202 1.74 -6.91 8.05
C ASP A 202 2.23 -7.77 6.88
N GLY A 203 2.95 -7.13 5.96
CA GLY A 203 3.41 -7.75 4.71
C GLY A 203 2.34 -7.82 3.63
N GLY A 204 2.73 -8.28 2.43
CA GLY A 204 1.85 -8.42 1.27
C GLY A 204 1.26 -7.12 0.74
N THR A 205 0.16 -7.24 0.00
CA THR A 205 -0.60 -6.12 -0.56
C THR A 205 -1.92 -5.99 0.20
N ALA A 206 -2.27 -4.79 0.63
CA ALA A 206 -3.48 -4.55 1.40
C ALA A 206 -4.27 -3.34 0.87
N THR A 207 -5.60 -3.46 0.82
CA THR A 207 -6.49 -2.34 0.48
C THR A 207 -7.45 -2.04 1.63
N VAL A 208 -7.48 -0.77 2.05
CA VAL A 208 -8.33 -0.27 3.14
C VAL A 208 -9.12 0.92 2.60
N THR A 209 -10.44 0.76 2.46
CA THR A 209 -11.25 1.84 1.87
C THR A 209 -12.62 1.96 2.53
N ASP A 210 -13.16 3.19 2.55
CA ASP A 210 -14.49 3.49 3.12
C ASP A 210 -14.67 3.00 4.57
N MET A 211 -13.61 3.08 5.37
CA MET A 211 -13.62 2.69 6.78
C MET A 211 -13.86 3.91 7.67
N LEU A 212 -14.53 3.68 8.80
CA LEU A 212 -14.57 4.61 9.91
C LEU A 212 -13.72 4.10 11.08
N PHE A 213 -12.75 4.89 11.51
CA PHE A 213 -11.94 4.64 12.71
C PHE A 213 -12.40 5.55 13.83
N ASP A 214 -13.21 4.99 14.75
CA ASP A 214 -13.84 5.72 15.85
C ASP A 214 -13.14 5.44 17.18
N GLU A 215 -12.45 6.44 17.74
CA GLU A 215 -11.66 6.37 18.98
C GLU A 215 -10.56 5.31 18.98
N VAL A 216 -10.15 4.79 17.82
CA VAL A 216 -9.11 3.75 17.72
C VAL A 216 -7.75 4.31 18.07
N GLY A 217 -7.04 3.63 18.97
CA GLY A 217 -5.67 3.93 19.35
C GLY A 217 -5.52 5.27 20.09
N THR A 218 -6.54 5.81 20.73
CA THR A 218 -6.45 7.04 21.52
C THR A 218 -5.46 6.87 22.67
N PRO A 219 -4.38 7.68 22.77
CA PRO A 219 -3.44 7.56 23.89
C PRO A 219 -4.13 8.03 25.17
N PRO A 220 -3.89 7.41 26.29
CA PRO A 220 -4.28 8.00 27.57
C PRO A 220 -3.65 9.37 27.71
N ALA A 221 -4.36 10.35 28.25
CA ALA A 221 -3.91 11.74 28.41
C ALA A 221 -2.57 11.92 29.13
N SER A 222 -2.06 10.86 29.77
CA SER A 222 -0.77 10.80 30.47
C SER A 222 0.40 10.24 29.63
N ALA A 223 0.15 9.79 28.40
CA ALA A 223 1.12 8.99 27.64
C ALA A 223 2.16 9.82 26.86
N GLY A 224 2.19 11.13 27.02
CA GLY A 224 3.18 11.98 26.36
C GLY A 224 3.12 11.87 24.84
N THR A 225 4.24 11.60 24.19
CA THR A 225 4.37 11.46 22.73
C THR A 225 4.02 10.07 22.21
N ALA A 226 3.33 9.22 22.98
CA ALA A 226 2.88 7.92 22.50
C ALA A 226 1.90 8.14 21.34
N ILE A 227 2.36 7.83 20.15
CA ILE A 227 1.58 7.96 18.92
C ILE A 227 0.57 6.83 18.94
N ALA A 228 -0.67 7.16 19.12
CA ALA A 228 -1.76 6.22 19.01
C ALA A 228 -1.95 5.89 17.52
N ARG A 229 -2.39 4.68 17.20
CA ARG A 229 -2.35 4.12 15.86
C ARG A 229 -3.64 3.42 15.54
N ALA A 230 -4.38 3.95 14.58
CA ALA A 230 -5.55 3.27 14.05
C ALA A 230 -5.13 2.23 13.01
N ILE A 231 -4.24 2.60 12.09
CA ILE A 231 -3.64 1.68 11.12
C ILE A 231 -2.13 1.63 11.33
N VAL A 232 -1.58 0.43 11.31
CA VAL A 232 -0.13 0.18 11.33
C VAL A 232 0.26 -0.62 10.10
N VAL A 233 1.07 -0.04 9.23
CA VAL A 233 1.64 -0.67 8.03
C VAL A 233 3.07 -1.09 8.36
N THR A 234 3.36 -2.39 8.28
CA THR A 234 4.62 -2.98 8.75
C THR A 234 4.98 -4.23 7.94
N GLY A 235 6.10 -4.86 8.23
CA GLY A 235 6.50 -6.13 7.60
C GLY A 235 6.79 -6.04 6.10
N GLY A 236 7.08 -4.84 5.56
CA GLY A 236 7.27 -4.64 4.13
C GLY A 236 5.97 -4.64 3.33
N ALA A 237 4.85 -4.30 3.93
CA ALA A 237 3.56 -4.23 3.25
C ALA A 237 3.52 -3.12 2.18
N ASP A 238 2.73 -3.36 1.12
CA ASP A 238 2.34 -2.37 0.12
C ASP A 238 0.84 -2.09 0.30
N ALA A 239 0.48 -0.89 0.75
CA ALA A 239 -0.87 -0.59 1.22
C ALA A 239 -1.54 0.55 0.45
N ASP A 240 -2.76 0.30 0.00
CA ASP A 240 -3.69 1.33 -0.48
C ASP A 240 -4.68 1.70 0.63
N ILE A 241 -4.57 2.92 1.17
CA ILE A 241 -5.42 3.42 2.25
C ILE A 241 -6.16 4.65 1.73
N VAL A 242 -7.40 4.46 1.29
CA VAL A 242 -8.10 5.43 0.46
C VAL A 242 -9.52 5.71 0.98
N ASP A 243 -9.91 6.99 1.01
CA ASP A 243 -11.26 7.45 1.35
C ASP A 243 -11.77 6.96 2.72
N ASN A 244 -10.89 6.91 3.73
CA ASN A 244 -11.24 6.55 5.10
C ASN A 244 -11.43 7.78 5.99
N GLU A 245 -12.15 7.62 7.10
CA GLU A 245 -12.39 8.65 8.10
C GLU A 245 -11.83 8.25 9.47
N PHE A 246 -11.06 9.15 10.08
CA PHE A 246 -10.43 8.97 11.39
C PHE A 246 -11.02 9.99 12.37
N VAL A 247 -11.89 9.52 13.27
CA VAL A 247 -12.57 10.35 14.26
C VAL A 247 -12.07 10.03 15.67
N GLY A 248 -11.69 11.04 16.42
CA GLY A 248 -11.42 10.90 17.84
C GLY A 248 -10.12 10.20 18.22
N GLY A 249 -9.09 10.20 17.40
CA GLY A 249 -7.87 9.59 17.87
C GLY A 249 -6.71 9.67 16.93
N ASN A 250 -6.48 8.68 16.11
CA ASN A 250 -5.16 8.47 15.64
C ASN A 250 -5.13 7.98 14.22
N GLY A 251 -4.05 8.19 13.59
CA GLY A 251 -3.95 8.08 12.18
C GLY A 251 -3.24 6.80 11.76
N ILE A 252 -2.41 6.96 10.77
CA ILE A 252 -1.71 5.90 10.06
C ILE A 252 -0.24 5.96 10.41
N ASN A 253 0.35 4.80 10.67
CA ASN A 253 1.79 4.66 10.81
C ASN A 253 2.35 3.71 9.75
N VAL A 254 3.43 4.14 9.07
CA VAL A 254 4.13 3.35 8.05
C VAL A 254 5.56 3.09 8.51
N PHE A 255 5.93 1.82 8.64
CA PHE A 255 7.23 1.39 9.18
C PHE A 255 7.86 0.27 8.35
N GLU A 256 9.13 -0.05 8.63
CA GLU A 256 9.83 -1.24 8.19
C GLU A 256 9.87 -1.45 6.67
N TYR A 257 10.26 -0.41 5.94
CA TYR A 257 10.32 -0.45 4.47
C TYR A 257 8.99 -0.78 3.81
N SER A 258 7.88 -0.57 4.52
CA SER A 258 6.55 -0.65 3.97
C SER A 258 6.27 0.59 3.12
N VAL A 259 5.41 0.44 2.13
CA VAL A 259 4.99 1.50 1.24
C VAL A 259 3.50 1.71 1.41
N ALA A 260 3.04 2.96 1.37
CA ALA A 260 1.61 3.23 1.42
C ALA A 260 1.21 4.32 0.42
N ARG A 261 0.11 4.09 -0.28
CA ARG A 261 -0.65 5.14 -0.96
C ARG A 261 -1.79 5.57 -0.02
N ILE A 262 -1.69 6.78 0.52
CA ILE A 262 -2.63 7.35 1.48
C ILE A 262 -3.32 8.52 0.80
N GLU A 263 -4.58 8.33 0.36
CA GLU A 263 -5.26 9.27 -0.53
C GLU A 263 -6.71 9.49 -0.13
N GLY A 264 -7.18 10.75 -0.18
CA GLY A 264 -8.59 11.09 0.04
C GLY A 264 -9.10 10.88 1.47
N ASN A 265 -8.23 10.58 2.44
CA ASN A 265 -8.67 10.30 3.80
C ASN A 265 -8.97 11.59 4.58
N HIS A 266 -9.93 11.50 5.49
CA HIS A 266 -10.29 12.58 6.39
C HIS A 266 -9.84 12.28 7.82
N PHE A 267 -8.88 13.06 8.32
CA PHE A 267 -8.42 13.02 9.71
C PHE A 267 -9.09 14.17 10.47
N VAL A 268 -10.13 13.87 11.22
CA VAL A 268 -10.75 14.84 12.15
C VAL A 268 -9.72 15.20 13.21
N VAL A 269 -9.18 14.19 13.89
CA VAL A 269 -8.00 14.30 14.75
C VAL A 269 -6.97 13.26 14.27
N GLY A 270 -5.71 13.41 14.67
CA GLY A 270 -4.67 12.46 14.31
C GLY A 270 -3.85 12.88 13.09
N GLY A 271 -3.08 11.96 12.53
CA GLY A 271 -2.15 12.26 11.45
C GLY A 271 -1.50 11.02 10.85
N ILE A 272 -0.54 11.26 9.98
CA ILE A 272 0.23 10.23 9.29
C ILE A 272 1.68 10.32 9.76
N TYR A 273 2.22 9.19 10.19
CA TYR A 273 3.58 9.11 10.71
C TYR A 273 4.31 7.95 10.05
N GLY A 274 5.58 8.12 9.73
CA GLY A 274 6.38 7.06 9.15
C GLY A 274 7.86 7.21 9.46
N ASP A 275 8.53 6.07 9.50
CA ASP A 275 9.98 5.96 9.50
C ASP A 275 10.35 4.80 8.55
N TYR A 276 11.33 5.00 7.64
CA TYR A 276 11.76 4.02 6.63
C TYR A 276 10.66 3.61 5.63
N GLY A 277 9.76 4.53 5.27
CA GLY A 277 8.66 4.30 4.32
C GLY A 277 8.97 4.78 2.91
N ASP A 278 10.03 4.28 2.27
CA ASP A 278 10.45 4.69 0.93
C ASP A 278 9.37 4.43 -0.12
N GLY A 279 9.02 5.46 -0.90
CA GLY A 279 7.99 5.38 -1.93
C GLY A 279 6.57 5.70 -1.45
N THR A 280 6.38 6.03 -0.19
CA THR A 280 5.06 6.40 0.35
C THR A 280 4.54 7.69 -0.30
N THR A 281 3.26 7.68 -0.69
CA THR A 281 2.56 8.85 -1.24
C THR A 281 1.39 9.26 -0.37
N ILE A 282 1.29 10.56 -0.06
CA ILE A 282 0.26 11.14 0.80
C ILE A 282 -0.42 12.27 0.02
N ARG A 283 -1.63 11.99 -0.49
CA ARG A 283 -2.30 12.89 -1.43
C ARG A 283 -3.71 13.22 -1.02
N ASP A 284 -4.10 14.46 -1.30
CA ASP A 284 -5.51 14.90 -1.26
C ASP A 284 -6.23 14.56 0.05
N ASN A 285 -5.49 14.39 1.16
CA ASN A 285 -6.07 14.14 2.47
C ASN A 285 -6.49 15.47 3.14
N ILE A 286 -7.46 15.37 4.03
CA ILE A 286 -7.98 16.49 4.82
C ILE A 286 -7.66 16.27 6.30
N PHE A 287 -7.06 17.27 6.95
CA PHE A 287 -6.79 17.31 8.38
C PHE A 287 -7.51 18.52 8.96
N SER A 288 -8.59 18.33 9.73
CA SER A 288 -9.57 19.37 10.00
C SER A 288 -9.61 19.92 11.43
N GLU A 289 -9.05 19.24 12.43
CA GLU A 289 -9.06 19.74 13.81
C GLU A 289 -7.65 19.87 14.40
N ALA A 290 -7.54 20.62 15.50
CA ALA A 290 -6.29 20.88 16.17
C ALA A 290 -5.63 19.60 16.69
N ALA A 291 -4.37 19.38 16.30
CA ALA A 291 -3.52 18.29 16.78
C ALA A 291 -2.03 18.66 16.64
N PRO A 292 -1.13 17.98 17.35
CA PRO A 292 0.30 18.32 17.30
C PRO A 292 0.87 18.28 15.88
N MET A 293 0.61 17.25 15.11
CA MET A 293 1.12 17.12 13.75
C MET A 293 0.09 16.46 12.82
N ALA A 294 0.11 16.87 11.54
CA ALA A 294 -0.66 16.18 10.51
C ALA A 294 0.18 15.09 9.82
N ILE A 295 1.37 15.43 9.36
CA ILE A 295 2.23 14.51 8.62
C ILE A 295 3.65 14.59 9.20
N ARG A 296 4.22 13.44 9.57
CA ARG A 296 5.61 13.35 10.01
C ARG A 296 6.29 12.13 9.42
N PHE A 297 7.39 12.34 8.72
CA PHE A 297 8.29 11.29 8.28
C PHE A 297 9.69 11.55 8.79
N GLY A 298 10.30 10.51 9.41
CA GLY A 298 11.69 10.48 9.81
C GLY A 298 12.45 9.44 9.01
N GLU A 299 13.78 9.61 8.96
CA GLU A 299 14.73 8.77 8.22
C GLU A 299 14.42 8.60 6.71
N PRO A 300 15.43 8.33 5.88
CA PRO A 300 15.37 8.67 4.46
C PRO A 300 14.24 7.94 3.75
N ALA A 301 13.24 8.71 3.37
CA ALA A 301 12.15 8.18 2.61
C ALA A 301 11.94 9.07 1.37
N ASP A 302 11.83 8.46 0.21
CA ASP A 302 11.24 9.05 -0.96
C ASP A 302 9.75 9.23 -0.69
N VAL A 303 9.36 10.32 0.00
CA VAL A 303 7.96 10.59 0.34
C VAL A 303 7.43 11.73 -0.52
N LEU A 304 6.26 11.49 -1.12
CA LEU A 304 5.51 12.53 -1.80
C LEU A 304 4.34 12.99 -0.94
N VAL A 305 4.31 14.27 -0.58
CA VAL A 305 3.20 14.92 0.14
C VAL A 305 2.59 15.97 -0.77
N GLU A 306 1.42 15.68 -1.34
CA GLU A 306 0.83 16.49 -2.41
C GLU A 306 -0.66 16.76 -2.20
N GLY A 307 -1.08 18.01 -2.43
CA GLY A 307 -2.50 18.36 -2.52
C GLY A 307 -3.29 18.28 -1.21
N ASN A 308 -2.63 18.05 -0.07
CA ASN A 308 -3.33 17.90 1.20
C ASN A 308 -3.83 19.26 1.73
N ARG A 309 -4.98 19.22 2.38
CA ARG A 309 -5.53 20.36 3.13
C ARG A 309 -5.32 20.14 4.63
N ILE A 310 -4.59 21.05 5.27
CA ILE A 310 -4.19 20.91 6.68
C ILE A 310 -4.58 22.16 7.44
N GLU A 311 -5.38 22.00 8.51
CA GLU A 311 -5.84 23.10 9.34
C GLU A 311 -5.44 22.89 10.82
N ASP A 312 -5.09 23.97 11.49
CA ASP A 312 -4.94 24.11 12.94
C ASP A 312 -4.01 23.05 13.61
N ARG A 313 -2.80 22.89 13.07
CA ARG A 313 -1.77 22.01 13.67
C ARG A 313 -0.67 22.79 14.36
N GLU A 314 -0.03 22.22 15.37
CA GLU A 314 1.21 22.83 15.89
C GLU A 314 2.28 22.84 14.78
N VAL A 315 2.50 21.68 14.14
CA VAL A 315 3.33 21.53 12.95
C VAL A 315 2.53 20.76 11.90
N ALA A 316 2.33 21.35 10.70
CA ALA A 316 1.50 20.69 9.72
C ALA A 316 2.27 19.54 9.03
N ILE A 317 3.45 19.81 8.45
CA ILE A 317 4.27 18.79 7.79
C ILE A 317 5.69 18.85 8.38
N ASN A 318 6.20 17.71 8.81
CA ASN A 318 7.54 17.58 9.35
C ASN A 318 8.29 16.40 8.71
N THR A 319 9.40 16.68 8.03
CA THR A 319 10.34 15.66 7.55
C THR A 319 11.67 15.82 8.28
N ILE A 320 12.11 14.80 9.00
CA ILE A 320 13.29 14.83 9.89
C ILE A 320 14.34 13.86 9.36
N ASN A 321 15.63 14.28 9.42
CA ASN A 321 16.80 13.47 9.07
C ASN A 321 16.77 12.87 7.64
N GLY A 322 16.12 13.55 6.70
CA GLY A 322 15.93 13.05 5.36
C GLY A 322 17.24 12.97 4.56
N LEU A 323 17.77 11.77 4.37
CA LEU A 323 18.78 11.48 3.34
C LEU A 323 18.13 11.30 1.97
N GLY A 324 16.80 11.08 1.90
CA GLY A 324 16.01 10.91 0.67
C GLY A 324 15.34 12.20 0.17
N PRO A 325 14.91 12.24 -1.09
CA PRO A 325 14.23 13.37 -1.70
C PRO A 325 12.74 13.42 -1.31
N ALA A 326 12.44 14.00 -0.14
CA ALA A 326 11.05 14.33 0.18
C ALA A 326 10.53 15.44 -0.75
N VAL A 327 9.38 15.23 -1.38
CA VAL A 327 8.70 16.22 -2.21
C VAL A 327 7.41 16.67 -1.55
N ILE A 328 7.34 17.92 -1.13
CA ILE A 328 6.18 18.54 -0.48
C ILE A 328 5.64 19.60 -1.43
N ARG A 329 4.50 19.34 -2.08
CA ARG A 329 4.01 20.25 -3.12
C ARG A 329 2.49 20.41 -3.14
N GLY A 330 2.05 21.62 -3.51
CA GLY A 330 0.64 21.90 -3.79
C GLY A 330 -0.28 21.76 -2.56
N ASN A 331 0.24 21.73 -1.34
CA ASN A 331 -0.58 21.62 -0.13
C ASN A 331 -1.16 23.00 0.27
N ASP A 332 -2.40 22.99 0.81
CA ASP A 332 -3.05 24.15 1.43
C ASP A 332 -2.99 24.00 2.96
N ILE A 333 -2.17 24.83 3.61
CA ILE A 333 -1.89 24.76 5.06
C ILE A 333 -2.34 26.07 5.71
N ARG A 334 -3.15 25.96 6.78
CA ARG A 334 -3.68 27.12 7.50
C ARG A 334 -3.57 26.95 9.01
N GLY A 335 -3.26 28.05 9.71
CA GLY A 335 -3.32 28.09 11.16
C GLY A 335 -2.27 27.25 11.87
N ALA A 336 -1.10 26.97 11.27
CA ALA A 336 -0.06 26.25 11.96
C ALA A 336 0.54 27.09 13.11
N GLU A 337 0.35 26.61 14.34
CA GLU A 337 0.72 27.37 15.54
C GLU A 337 2.24 27.58 15.67
N MET A 338 3.03 26.62 15.27
CA MET A 338 4.50 26.69 15.28
C MET A 338 5.06 26.81 13.88
N THR A 339 4.90 25.79 13.04
CA THR A 339 5.51 25.74 11.71
C THR A 339 4.60 25.00 10.72
N ALA A 340 4.33 25.63 9.57
CA ALA A 340 3.55 24.96 8.53
C ALA A 340 4.35 23.80 7.90
N ILE A 341 5.57 24.04 7.44
CA ILE A 341 6.44 23.01 6.85
C ILE A 341 7.81 23.08 7.52
N SER A 342 8.21 22.02 8.20
CA SER A 342 9.55 21.81 8.71
C SER A 342 10.22 20.69 7.91
N ALA A 343 11.19 21.01 7.09
CA ALA A 343 11.87 20.06 6.22
C ALA A 343 13.38 20.07 6.49
N ASP A 344 13.91 18.89 6.78
CA ASP A 344 15.34 18.63 6.90
C ASP A 344 15.75 17.63 5.83
N SER A 345 16.29 18.12 4.71
CA SER A 345 16.68 17.27 3.58
C SER A 345 17.76 17.94 2.73
N SER A 346 18.73 17.15 2.33
CA SER A 346 19.77 17.61 1.40
C SER A 346 19.32 17.66 -0.06
N THR A 347 18.27 16.95 -0.45
CA THR A 347 17.80 16.81 -1.84
C THR A 347 16.29 17.00 -2.03
N GLY A 348 15.55 17.35 -0.97
CA GLY A 348 14.10 17.50 -1.00
C GLY A 348 13.62 18.74 -1.75
N GLN A 349 12.31 18.81 -1.94
CA GLN A 349 11.65 19.94 -2.60
C GLN A 349 10.41 20.38 -1.82
N VAL A 350 10.29 21.70 -1.60
CA VAL A 350 9.08 22.34 -1.03
C VAL A 350 8.59 23.34 -2.06
N ILE A 351 7.59 22.97 -2.85
CA ILE A 351 7.21 23.75 -4.03
C ILE A 351 5.69 23.95 -4.13
N ASP A 352 5.30 25.14 -4.59
CA ASP A 352 3.91 25.49 -4.94
C ASP A 352 2.88 25.27 -3.80
N ASN A 353 3.30 25.31 -2.52
CA ASN A 353 2.38 25.21 -1.40
C ASN A 353 1.75 26.58 -1.09
N VAL A 354 0.51 26.57 -0.62
CA VAL A 354 -0.19 27.75 -0.10
C VAL A 354 -0.24 27.66 1.42
N ILE A 355 0.34 28.63 2.10
CA ILE A 355 0.45 28.69 3.56
C ILE A 355 -0.19 29.97 4.05
N ALA A 356 -1.15 29.89 4.96
CA ALA A 356 -1.82 31.03 5.53
C ALA A 356 -1.87 30.96 7.06
N ASP A 357 -1.77 32.14 7.70
CA ASP A 357 -2.00 32.34 9.13
C ASP A 357 -1.17 31.44 10.05
N SER A 358 0.02 31.03 9.61
CA SER A 358 0.93 30.16 10.33
C SER A 358 2.08 30.97 10.95
N ASN A 359 2.49 30.67 12.18
CA ASN A 359 3.54 31.45 12.87
C ASN A 359 4.85 31.44 12.10
N LEU A 360 5.33 30.28 11.64
CA LEU A 360 6.42 30.11 10.69
C LEU A 360 5.93 29.36 9.47
N GLY A 361 6.14 29.93 8.28
CA GLY A 361 5.74 29.30 7.03
C GLY A 361 6.59 28.06 6.72
N ILE A 362 7.85 28.22 6.37
CA ILE A 362 8.75 27.14 6.02
C ILE A 362 10.03 27.22 6.83
N SER A 363 10.40 26.15 7.50
CA SER A 363 11.71 25.93 8.08
C SER A 363 12.45 24.89 7.24
N TRP A 364 13.52 25.30 6.59
CA TRP A 364 14.36 24.42 5.78
C TRP A 364 15.73 24.27 6.41
N SER A 365 16.18 23.03 6.65
CA SER A 365 17.55 22.73 7.03
C SER A 365 18.10 21.67 6.07
N GLY A 366 19.25 21.93 5.46
CA GLY A 366 19.89 21.03 4.51
C GLY A 366 20.83 21.78 3.55
N ASP A 367 21.85 21.10 3.04
CA ASP A 367 22.89 21.69 2.19
C ASP A 367 22.48 21.82 0.71
N GLY A 368 21.28 21.37 0.34
CA GLY A 368 20.75 21.37 -1.02
C GLY A 368 19.23 21.41 -1.06
N GLY A 369 18.66 20.98 -2.18
CA GLY A 369 17.21 20.95 -2.37
C GLY A 369 16.62 22.24 -2.95
N LEU A 370 15.28 22.32 -3.03
CA LEU A 370 14.56 23.40 -3.70
C LEU A 370 13.38 23.88 -2.86
N VAL A 371 13.34 25.17 -2.56
CA VAL A 371 12.16 25.87 -2.03
C VAL A 371 11.72 26.91 -3.05
N ALA A 372 10.61 26.70 -3.75
CA ALA A 372 10.16 27.55 -4.84
C ALA A 372 8.63 27.60 -5.01
N GLY A 373 8.11 28.67 -5.59
CA GLY A 373 6.70 28.78 -5.94
C GLY A 373 5.71 28.85 -4.77
N ASN A 374 6.18 28.78 -3.52
CA ASN A 374 5.29 28.78 -2.36
C ASN A 374 4.68 30.18 -2.13
N THR A 375 3.39 30.20 -1.78
CA THR A 375 2.68 31.41 -1.38
C THR A 375 2.47 31.39 0.14
N ILE A 376 3.05 32.39 0.84
CA ILE A 376 2.96 32.48 2.31
C ILE A 376 2.29 33.80 2.67
N ASN A 377 1.15 33.71 3.35
CA ASN A 377 0.34 34.87 3.74
C ASN A 377 0.10 34.85 5.27
N GLY A 378 0.38 35.96 5.92
CA GLY A 378 0.24 36.08 7.38
C GLY A 378 1.42 35.41 8.14
N GLY A 379 1.30 35.42 9.49
CA GLY A 379 2.33 34.84 10.34
C GLY A 379 3.47 35.79 10.70
N ALA A 380 4.35 35.32 11.59
CA ALA A 380 5.48 36.10 12.11
C ALA A 380 6.72 35.98 11.21
N THR A 381 6.91 34.82 10.56
CA THR A 381 8.10 34.53 9.75
C THR A 381 7.70 33.74 8.50
N GLY A 382 8.17 34.16 7.32
CA GLY A 382 7.91 33.48 6.07
C GLY A 382 8.75 32.20 5.93
N ILE A 383 10.06 32.37 5.69
CA ILE A 383 10.97 31.23 5.45
C ILE A 383 12.22 31.39 6.31
N ILE A 384 12.63 30.34 6.97
CA ILE A 384 13.94 30.22 7.62
C ILE A 384 14.75 29.15 6.88
N VAL A 385 15.97 29.49 6.48
CA VAL A 385 16.93 28.53 5.94
C VAL A 385 18.10 28.42 6.92
N GLY A 386 18.23 27.25 7.53
CA GLY A 386 19.36 26.90 8.39
C GLY A 386 20.45 26.20 7.58
N ALA A 387 21.73 26.41 7.96
CA ALA A 387 22.80 25.57 7.44
C ALA A 387 22.65 24.16 8.02
N GLY A 388 22.65 23.13 7.19
CA GLY A 388 22.67 21.74 7.62
C GLY A 388 23.89 21.51 8.54
N THR A 389 23.66 20.97 9.71
CA THR A 389 24.76 20.49 10.56
C THR A 389 25.20 19.15 10.00
N SER A 390 26.20 19.14 9.12
CA SER A 390 26.90 17.91 8.77
C SER A 390 27.58 17.37 10.01
N THR A 391 27.03 16.34 10.61
CA THR A 391 27.71 15.53 11.64
C THR A 391 28.36 14.32 11.01
#